data_8c17833574861c882682ae939f91b2ce
#
_entry.id   8c17833574861c882682ae939f91b2ce
#
_cell.length_a   1.000
_cell.length_b   1.000
_cell.length_c   1.000
_cell.angle_alpha   90.00
_cell.angle_beta   90.00
_cell.angle_gamma   90.00
#
_symmetry.space_group_name_H-M   'P 1'
#
loop_
_entity.id
_entity.type
_entity.pdbx_description
1 polymer ?
#
loop_
_entity_poly.entity_id
_entity_poly.type
_entity_poly.pdbx_seq_one_letter_code
_entity_poly.pdbx_strand_id
1 'polypeptide(L)'
;MDGYMIFFIILTGAMARQDLEDKSLIFPRQDDYSYFTLKPEEPKPMSSFTVCLRSFSELIEYSLFSLATEKKDNALSIYPMPGNMVYVYVDNEEVRFKVDEGLYEWKHICVSWTSETGVIQLWVDGKLYPRKVCKKGYSFPASTSIILGQDQDSFGGKFDKNQSFRGEISDVHMWDYVLSPEKMQKVHLNEFSGNVLNWRSLEIQKKGDVLIEPKILSRSSRMKNVCAI
;
A
#
# COMPACT_ATOMS: atom_id res chain seq x y z
N MET A 1 31.73 -44.13 20.65
CA MET A 1 30.52 -43.27 20.88
C MET A 1 30.71 -42.02 20.05
N ASP A 2 30.20 -42.10 18.81
CA ASP A 2 30.40 -41.01 17.85
C ASP A 2 29.22 -40.04 17.97
N GLY A 3 29.53 -38.83 18.51
CA GLY A 3 28.54 -37.78 18.69
C GLY A 3 28.27 -37.08 17.36
N TYR A 4 27.14 -37.30 16.75
CA TYR A 4 26.67 -36.52 15.60
C TYR A 4 26.25 -35.14 16.05
N MET A 5 27.00 -34.10 15.68
CA MET A 5 26.66 -32.72 15.88
C MET A 5 25.67 -32.29 14.80
N ILE A 6 24.37 -32.18 15.18
CA ILE A 6 23.31 -31.72 14.26
C ILE A 6 23.44 -30.19 14.14
N PHE A 7 23.89 -29.72 13.00
CA PHE A 7 23.83 -28.30 12.65
C PHE A 7 22.40 -27.92 12.25
N PHE A 8 21.71 -27.17 13.11
CA PHE A 8 20.49 -26.48 12.71
C PHE A 8 20.87 -25.28 11.84
N ILE A 9 20.66 -25.40 10.53
CA ILE A 9 20.72 -24.25 9.62
C ILE A 9 19.42 -23.48 9.84
N ILE A 10 19.50 -22.39 10.60
CA ILE A 10 18.42 -21.40 10.66
C ILE A 10 18.43 -20.68 9.30
N LEU A 11 17.54 -21.07 8.38
CA LEU A 11 17.25 -20.29 7.19
C LEU A 11 16.52 -19.00 7.66
N THR A 12 17.28 -17.98 7.97
CA THR A 12 16.75 -16.62 8.01
C THR A 12 16.38 -16.26 6.58
N GLY A 13 15.07 -16.23 6.26
CA GLY A 13 14.60 -15.82 4.94
C GLY A 13 15.15 -14.43 4.61
N ALA A 14 16.19 -14.37 3.78
CA ALA A 14 16.74 -13.12 3.31
C ALA A 14 15.63 -12.38 2.53
N MET A 15 15.34 -11.15 2.91
CA MET A 15 14.49 -10.27 2.10
C MET A 15 15.26 -9.99 0.81
N ALA A 16 14.70 -10.41 -0.31
CA ALA A 16 15.28 -10.17 -1.63
C ALA A 16 14.42 -9.16 -2.39
N ARG A 17 15.05 -8.24 -3.11
CA ARG A 17 14.36 -7.37 -4.06
C ARG A 17 13.78 -8.21 -5.19
N GLN A 18 12.52 -7.95 -5.51
CA GLN A 18 11.78 -8.65 -6.56
C GLN A 18 11.20 -7.65 -7.54
N ASP A 19 11.23 -8.00 -8.81
CA ASP A 19 10.44 -7.32 -9.83
C ASP A 19 9.03 -7.92 -9.85
N LEU A 20 8.05 -7.06 -9.52
CA LEU A 20 6.65 -7.42 -9.42
C LEU A 20 5.81 -6.77 -10.54
N GLU A 21 6.40 -6.22 -11.60
CA GLU A 21 5.71 -5.44 -12.64
C GLU A 21 4.44 -6.13 -13.16
N ASP A 22 4.53 -7.41 -13.49
CA ASP A 22 3.40 -8.21 -14.00
C ASP A 22 2.82 -9.14 -12.93
N LYS A 23 2.92 -8.79 -11.66
CA LYS A 23 2.45 -9.60 -10.53
C LYS A 23 1.35 -8.91 -9.75
N SER A 24 0.48 -9.74 -9.13
CA SER A 24 -0.45 -9.36 -8.07
C SER A 24 -0.09 -10.08 -6.78
N LEU A 25 -0.27 -9.41 -5.66
CA LEU A 25 -0.29 -10.02 -4.33
C LEU A 25 -1.72 -10.50 -4.05
N ILE A 26 -1.89 -11.78 -3.79
CA ILE A 26 -3.20 -12.39 -3.54
C ILE A 26 -3.34 -12.69 -2.06
N PHE A 27 -4.45 -12.23 -1.50
CA PHE A 27 -4.90 -12.49 -0.13
C PHE A 27 -6.17 -13.34 -0.20
N PRO A 28 -6.08 -14.67 -0.06
CA PRO A 28 -7.19 -15.57 -0.36
C PRO A 28 -8.32 -15.53 0.67
N ARG A 29 -8.05 -15.05 1.88
CA ARG A 29 -9.02 -14.96 2.97
C ARG A 29 -8.68 -13.85 3.95
N GLN A 30 -9.65 -13.49 4.81
CA GLN A 30 -9.43 -12.64 5.97
C GLN A 30 -8.93 -13.51 7.15
N ASP A 31 -7.81 -13.11 7.72
CA ASP A 31 -7.20 -13.66 8.93
C ASP A 31 -6.34 -12.59 9.62
N ASP A 32 -5.69 -12.93 10.73
CA ASP A 32 -4.84 -12.03 11.52
C ASP A 32 -3.33 -12.34 11.42
N TYR A 33 -2.92 -13.16 10.43
CA TYR A 33 -1.53 -13.61 10.28
C TYR A 33 -0.98 -13.58 8.85
N SER A 34 -1.84 -13.33 7.84
CA SER A 34 -1.45 -13.30 6.42
C SER A 34 -1.24 -11.87 5.94
N TYR A 35 -0.01 -11.52 5.56
CA TYR A 35 0.36 -10.18 5.13
C TYR A 35 1.68 -10.13 4.36
N PHE A 36 1.94 -8.99 3.73
CA PHE A 36 3.26 -8.65 3.20
C PHE A 36 3.86 -7.48 3.94
N THR A 37 5.13 -7.62 4.36
CA THR A 37 5.93 -6.49 4.84
C THR A 37 6.70 -5.91 3.67
N LEU A 38 6.65 -4.58 3.51
CA LEU A 38 7.39 -3.84 2.49
C LEU A 38 8.53 -3.06 3.15
N LYS A 39 9.70 -3.04 2.51
CA LYS A 39 10.84 -2.28 3.00
C LYS A 39 11.16 -1.13 2.07
N PRO A 40 11.22 0.12 2.58
CA PRO A 40 11.67 1.27 1.81
C PRO A 40 13.08 1.07 1.25
N GLU A 41 13.35 1.60 0.05
CA GLU A 41 14.69 1.53 -0.55
C GLU A 41 15.74 2.20 0.35
N GLU A 42 15.41 3.39 0.87
CA GLU A 42 16.23 4.13 1.83
C GLU A 42 15.34 4.64 2.97
N PRO A 43 15.44 4.04 4.18
CA PRO A 43 14.73 4.55 5.33
C PRO A 43 15.22 5.96 5.71
N LYS A 44 14.35 6.97 5.62
CA LYS A 44 14.65 8.35 6.00
C LYS A 44 13.40 9.06 6.52
N PRO A 45 13.56 10.14 7.31
CA PRO A 45 12.42 10.96 7.70
C PRO A 45 11.72 11.56 6.47
N MET A 46 10.37 11.67 6.51
CA MET A 46 9.58 12.23 5.41
C MET A 46 8.65 13.32 5.93
N SER A 47 8.70 14.50 5.31
CA SER A 47 7.77 15.61 5.54
C SER A 47 6.68 15.73 4.47
N SER A 48 6.69 14.87 3.49
CA SER A 48 5.66 14.71 2.47
C SER A 48 5.71 13.31 1.88
N PHE A 49 4.62 12.89 1.27
CA PHE A 49 4.57 11.62 0.57
C PHE A 49 3.53 11.64 -0.56
N THR A 50 3.69 10.70 -1.47
CA THR A 50 2.63 10.16 -2.32
C THR A 50 2.72 8.64 -2.24
N VAL A 51 1.59 7.95 -2.02
CA VAL A 51 1.49 6.50 -2.12
C VAL A 51 0.38 6.15 -3.10
N CYS A 52 0.67 5.24 -4.03
CA CYS A 52 -0.27 4.74 -5.03
C CYS A 52 -0.24 3.22 -5.05
N LEU A 53 -1.40 2.62 -5.27
CA LEU A 53 -1.53 1.19 -5.46
C LEU A 53 -2.81 0.86 -6.23
N ARG A 54 -2.90 -0.37 -6.73
CA ARG A 54 -4.12 -0.94 -7.28
C ARG A 54 -4.64 -2.02 -6.37
N SER A 55 -5.97 -2.08 -6.21
CA SER A 55 -6.63 -3.13 -5.45
C SER A 55 -7.88 -3.63 -6.14
N PHE A 56 -8.18 -4.91 -5.92
CA PHE A 56 -9.41 -5.56 -6.33
C PHE A 56 -9.91 -6.40 -5.16
N SER A 57 -11.09 -6.06 -4.63
CA SER A 57 -11.67 -6.72 -3.46
C SER A 57 -13.20 -6.75 -3.55
N GLU A 58 -13.78 -7.78 -2.94
CA GLU A 58 -15.22 -7.89 -2.70
C GLU A 58 -15.62 -7.31 -1.32
N LEU A 59 -14.65 -6.92 -0.51
CA LEU A 59 -14.89 -6.32 0.80
C LEU A 59 -15.26 -4.85 0.68
N ILE A 60 -16.02 -4.37 1.64
CA ILE A 60 -16.42 -2.95 1.76
C ILE A 60 -15.70 -2.23 2.89
N GLU A 61 -14.98 -2.98 3.75
CA GLU A 61 -14.22 -2.47 4.89
C GLU A 61 -12.94 -3.29 5.05
N TYR A 62 -11.78 -2.65 4.95
CA TYR A 62 -10.48 -3.32 5.05
C TYR A 62 -9.31 -2.34 5.07
N SER A 63 -8.20 -2.78 5.68
CA SER A 63 -6.94 -2.05 5.58
C SER A 63 -6.25 -2.34 4.25
N LEU A 64 -6.05 -1.30 3.46
CA LEU A 64 -5.42 -1.42 2.14
C LEU A 64 -3.91 -1.16 2.21
N PHE A 65 -3.50 -0.21 3.04
CA PHE A 65 -2.11 0.16 3.26
C PHE A 65 -1.94 0.62 4.70
N SER A 66 -1.04 0.02 5.44
CA SER A 66 -0.76 0.37 6.83
C SER A 66 0.73 0.66 7.02
N LEU A 67 1.04 1.89 7.47
CA LEU A 67 2.38 2.30 7.87
C LEU A 67 2.32 2.75 9.33
N ALA A 68 3.04 2.02 10.18
CA ALA A 68 3.18 2.32 11.60
C ALA A 68 4.59 2.86 11.93
N THR A 69 4.66 3.63 12.99
CA THR A 69 5.90 4.01 13.68
C THR A 69 5.87 3.44 15.09
N GLU A 70 7.00 3.45 15.81
CA GLU A 70 7.03 2.98 17.20
C GLU A 70 6.06 3.74 18.14
N LYS A 71 5.66 4.97 17.75
CA LYS A 71 4.78 5.83 18.54
C LYS A 71 3.35 5.90 18.04
N LYS A 72 3.10 5.52 16.79
CA LYS A 72 1.82 5.67 16.09
C LYS A 72 1.56 4.44 15.23
N ASP A 73 0.50 3.73 15.52
CA ASP A 73 0.00 2.59 14.78
C ASP A 73 -0.57 3.02 13.41
N ASN A 74 -1.37 4.08 13.37
CA ASN A 74 -1.91 4.68 12.15
C ASN A 74 -1.11 5.94 11.74
N ALA A 75 0.22 5.81 11.61
CA ALA A 75 1.04 6.93 11.14
C ALA A 75 0.66 7.32 9.71
N LEU A 76 0.37 6.33 8.84
CA LEU A 76 -0.31 6.47 7.56
C LEU A 76 -1.11 5.19 7.29
N SER A 77 -2.44 5.29 7.21
CA SER A 77 -3.29 4.17 6.80
C SER A 77 -4.28 4.61 5.73
N ILE A 78 -4.57 3.71 4.77
CA ILE A 78 -5.60 3.89 3.74
C ILE A 78 -6.63 2.78 3.94
N TYR A 79 -7.86 3.18 4.18
CA TYR A 79 -8.91 2.29 4.66
C TYR A 79 -10.23 2.53 3.91
N PRO A 80 -10.55 1.74 2.87
CA PRO A 80 -11.89 1.74 2.29
C PRO A 80 -12.93 1.33 3.33
N MET A 81 -14.07 2.06 3.35
CA MET A 81 -15.12 1.93 4.34
C MET A 81 -16.50 1.88 3.67
N PRO A 82 -17.51 1.30 4.34
CA PRO A 82 -18.88 1.26 3.83
C PRO A 82 -19.41 2.64 3.38
N GLY A 83 -20.32 2.62 2.40
CA GLY A 83 -20.92 3.85 1.88
C GLY A 83 -20.01 4.64 0.94
N ASN A 84 -19.09 3.98 0.23
CA ASN A 84 -18.13 4.58 -0.70
C ASN A 84 -17.24 5.64 -0.03
N MET A 85 -16.76 5.30 1.15
CA MET A 85 -15.84 6.15 1.91
C MET A 85 -14.42 5.59 1.78
N VAL A 86 -13.44 6.48 1.75
CA VAL A 86 -12.03 6.17 1.96
C VAL A 86 -11.55 7.00 3.15
N TYR A 87 -11.15 6.31 4.20
CA TYR A 87 -10.53 6.94 5.36
C TYR A 87 -9.02 6.90 5.18
N VAL A 88 -8.39 8.03 5.42
CA VAL A 88 -6.93 8.15 5.42
C VAL A 88 -6.49 8.68 6.77
N TYR A 89 -5.60 7.98 7.41
CA TYR A 89 -5.01 8.41 8.68
C TYR A 89 -3.62 9.00 8.43
N VAL A 90 -3.32 10.11 9.05
CA VAL A 90 -1.97 10.68 9.15
C VAL A 90 -1.72 11.02 10.62
N ASP A 91 -0.69 10.42 11.24
CA ASP A 91 -0.39 10.56 12.67
C ASP A 91 -1.62 10.36 13.56
N ASN A 92 -2.41 9.30 13.31
CA ASN A 92 -3.66 8.93 13.98
C ASN A 92 -4.82 9.97 13.81
N GLU A 93 -4.68 10.97 12.94
CA GLU A 93 -5.78 11.86 12.58
C GLU A 93 -6.50 11.34 11.35
N GLU A 94 -7.79 11.11 11.49
CA GLU A 94 -8.65 10.57 10.45
C GLU A 94 -9.14 11.64 9.48
N VAL A 95 -9.01 11.39 8.18
CA VAL A 95 -9.55 12.21 7.10
C VAL A 95 -10.44 11.34 6.21
N ARG A 96 -11.71 11.71 6.06
CA ARG A 96 -12.72 10.94 5.34
C ARG A 96 -12.96 11.52 3.95
N PHE A 97 -12.94 10.69 2.93
CA PHE A 97 -13.29 11.05 1.56
C PHE A 97 -14.51 10.26 1.11
N LYS A 98 -15.48 10.94 0.48
CA LYS A 98 -16.57 10.32 -0.24
C LYS A 98 -16.13 10.14 -1.68
N VAL A 99 -16.15 8.89 -2.18
CA VAL A 99 -15.75 8.55 -3.54
C VAL A 99 -16.93 8.03 -4.36
N ASP A 100 -16.75 7.94 -5.67
CA ASP A 100 -17.77 7.38 -6.56
C ASP A 100 -17.91 5.87 -6.32
N GLU A 101 -19.05 5.31 -6.69
CA GLU A 101 -19.32 3.89 -6.62
C GLU A 101 -18.45 3.10 -7.61
N GLY A 102 -18.18 1.87 -7.31
CA GLY A 102 -17.41 0.95 -8.14
C GLY A 102 -17.03 -0.29 -7.35
N LEU A 103 -18.03 -1.14 -7.05
CA LEU A 103 -17.80 -2.45 -6.45
C LEU A 103 -17.32 -3.43 -7.54
N TYR A 104 -16.41 -4.35 -7.16
CA TYR A 104 -15.91 -5.44 -8.00
C TYR A 104 -15.11 -5.02 -9.25
N GLU A 105 -14.42 -3.88 -9.17
CA GLU A 105 -13.51 -3.42 -10.20
C GLU A 105 -12.13 -3.11 -9.60
N TRP A 106 -11.08 -3.24 -10.41
CA TRP A 106 -9.77 -2.74 -10.03
C TRP A 106 -9.83 -1.24 -9.78
N LYS A 107 -9.37 -0.80 -8.62
CA LYS A 107 -9.25 0.61 -8.23
C LYS A 107 -7.78 1.00 -8.16
N HIS A 108 -7.44 2.09 -8.82
CA HIS A 108 -6.16 2.75 -8.64
C HIS A 108 -6.33 3.89 -7.64
N ILE A 109 -5.76 3.73 -6.46
CA ILE A 109 -5.88 4.68 -5.35
C ILE A 109 -4.53 5.33 -5.11
N CYS A 110 -4.49 6.68 -5.08
CA CYS A 110 -3.33 7.44 -4.69
C CYS A 110 -3.69 8.44 -3.59
N VAL A 111 -2.85 8.52 -2.58
CA VAL A 111 -2.91 9.52 -1.51
C VAL A 111 -1.62 10.31 -1.50
N SER A 112 -1.70 11.63 -1.44
CA SER A 112 -0.53 12.49 -1.22
C SER A 112 -0.78 13.49 -0.10
N TRP A 113 0.28 13.85 0.62
CA TRP A 113 0.22 14.78 1.74
C TRP A 113 1.54 15.54 1.87
N THR A 114 1.47 16.78 2.37
CA THR A 114 2.66 17.58 2.71
C THR A 114 2.52 18.23 4.08
N SER A 115 3.57 18.14 4.87
CA SER A 115 3.68 18.75 6.20
C SER A 115 3.61 20.26 6.17
N GLU A 116 4.12 20.88 5.11
CA GLU A 116 4.19 22.35 4.97
C GLU A 116 2.83 23.01 5.14
N THR A 117 1.80 22.46 4.49
CA THR A 117 0.45 23.01 4.51
C THR A 117 -0.56 22.11 5.24
N GLY A 118 -0.22 20.82 5.44
CA GLY A 118 -1.12 19.78 5.90
C GLY A 118 -2.09 19.31 4.81
N VAL A 119 -1.98 19.79 3.57
CA VAL A 119 -2.90 19.41 2.49
C VAL A 119 -2.73 17.95 2.15
N ILE A 120 -3.85 17.22 2.22
CA ILE A 120 -3.99 15.84 1.80
C ILE A 120 -4.90 15.74 0.57
N GLN A 121 -4.51 14.91 -0.39
CA GLN A 121 -5.21 14.69 -1.65
C GLN A 121 -5.49 13.20 -1.82
N LEU A 122 -6.69 12.88 -2.29
CA LEU A 122 -7.06 11.54 -2.73
C LEU A 122 -7.37 11.56 -4.22
N TRP A 123 -6.81 10.59 -4.94
CA TRP A 123 -7.09 10.30 -6.33
C TRP A 123 -7.60 8.86 -6.43
N VAL A 124 -8.70 8.65 -7.15
CA VAL A 124 -9.20 7.31 -7.47
C VAL A 124 -9.40 7.24 -8.98
N ASP A 125 -8.79 6.26 -9.62
CA ASP A 125 -8.84 6.02 -11.07
C ASP A 125 -8.52 7.28 -11.90
N GLY A 126 -7.51 8.04 -11.45
CA GLY A 126 -7.06 9.29 -12.08
C GLY A 126 -7.93 10.52 -11.78
N LYS A 127 -9.03 10.39 -11.01
CA LYS A 127 -9.90 11.50 -10.60
C LYS A 127 -9.46 12.05 -9.24
N LEU A 128 -9.22 13.36 -9.15
CA LEU A 128 -8.93 14.07 -7.89
C LEU A 128 -10.24 14.36 -7.13
N TYR A 129 -10.25 14.04 -5.84
CA TYR A 129 -11.32 14.40 -4.92
C TYR A 129 -11.01 15.71 -4.16
N PRO A 130 -12.03 16.36 -3.54
CA PRO A 130 -11.80 17.61 -2.82
C PRO A 130 -10.71 17.47 -1.76
N ARG A 131 -9.72 18.35 -1.84
CA ARG A 131 -8.57 18.38 -0.91
C ARG A 131 -9.02 18.69 0.51
N LYS A 132 -8.31 18.12 1.48
CA LYS A 132 -8.52 18.33 2.92
C LYS A 132 -7.21 18.74 3.58
N VAL A 133 -7.25 19.03 4.88
CA VAL A 133 -6.07 19.44 5.64
C VAL A 133 -6.03 18.64 6.95
N CYS A 134 -4.87 18.07 7.26
CA CYS A 134 -4.56 17.37 8.51
C CYS A 134 -3.08 17.49 8.84
N LYS A 135 -2.72 17.38 10.11
CA LYS A 135 -1.33 17.20 10.59
C LYS A 135 -0.27 18.12 9.97
N LYS A 136 -0.58 19.41 9.78
CA LYS A 136 0.42 20.40 9.40
C LYS A 136 1.59 20.37 10.41
N GLY A 137 2.82 20.34 9.90
CA GLY A 137 4.05 20.32 10.71
C GLY A 137 4.50 18.93 11.18
N TYR A 138 3.74 17.85 10.91
CA TYR A 138 4.16 16.49 11.24
C TYR A 138 5.29 15.99 10.32
N SER A 139 6.13 15.11 10.83
CA SER A 139 7.17 14.41 10.05
C SER A 139 7.23 12.94 10.46
N PHE A 140 7.22 12.07 9.47
CA PHE A 140 7.43 10.63 9.67
C PHE A 140 8.89 10.37 10.03
N PRO A 141 9.18 9.53 11.05
CA PRO A 141 10.55 9.11 11.34
C PRO A 141 11.07 8.15 10.25
N ALA A 142 12.38 7.91 10.25
CA ALA A 142 13.00 6.92 9.34
C ALA A 142 12.59 5.48 9.66
N SER A 143 12.35 5.15 10.94
CA SER A 143 11.92 3.81 11.36
C SER A 143 10.42 3.68 11.20
N THR A 144 10.00 2.92 10.18
CA THR A 144 8.60 2.62 9.87
C THR A 144 8.40 1.14 9.59
N SER A 145 7.22 0.63 9.92
CA SER A 145 6.73 -0.68 9.50
C SER A 145 5.66 -0.48 8.44
N ILE A 146 5.83 -1.04 7.25
CA ILE A 146 4.87 -0.94 6.15
C ILE A 146 4.32 -2.32 5.85
N ILE A 147 2.99 -2.45 5.92
CA ILE A 147 2.27 -3.73 5.77
C ILE A 147 1.12 -3.58 4.78
N LEU A 148 0.93 -4.61 3.96
CA LEU A 148 -0.25 -4.81 3.12
C LEU A 148 -1.02 -6.02 3.62
N GLY A 149 -2.34 -5.91 3.62
CA GLY A 149 -3.25 -6.99 3.99
C GLY A 149 -3.71 -6.99 5.44
N GLN A 150 -3.09 -6.19 6.31
CA GLN A 150 -3.45 -6.03 7.73
C GLN A 150 -3.41 -4.57 8.16
N ASP A 151 -4.21 -4.22 9.15
CA ASP A 151 -4.05 -2.99 9.91
C ASP A 151 -3.15 -3.22 11.13
N GLN A 152 -2.27 -2.28 11.41
CA GLN A 152 -1.32 -2.39 12.50
C GLN A 152 -1.84 -1.65 13.73
N ASP A 153 -2.24 -2.36 14.79
CA ASP A 153 -2.54 -1.80 16.11
C ASP A 153 -1.31 -1.66 17.02
N SER A 154 -0.14 -1.98 16.46
CA SER A 154 1.19 -1.73 17.03
C SER A 154 2.23 -1.85 15.92
N PHE A 155 3.43 -1.36 16.16
CA PHE A 155 4.54 -1.48 15.21
C PHE A 155 4.78 -2.94 14.79
N GLY A 156 4.39 -3.29 13.57
CA GLY A 156 4.58 -4.61 12.97
C GLY A 156 3.63 -5.71 13.47
N GLY A 157 2.52 -5.38 14.15
CA GLY A 157 1.66 -6.42 14.71
C GLY A 157 0.33 -5.96 15.30
N LYS A 158 -0.25 -6.84 16.15
CA LYS A 158 -1.58 -6.74 16.76
C LYS A 158 -2.70 -6.58 15.73
N PHE A 159 -2.70 -7.49 14.75
CA PHE A 159 -3.69 -7.47 13.69
C PHE A 159 -5.08 -7.94 14.15
N ASP A 160 -6.13 -7.33 13.59
CA ASP A 160 -7.52 -7.78 13.72
C ASP A 160 -8.01 -8.35 12.39
N LYS A 161 -8.46 -9.60 12.42
CA LYS A 161 -9.05 -10.29 11.26
C LYS A 161 -10.14 -9.45 10.57
N ASN A 162 -10.96 -8.72 11.33
CA ASN A 162 -12.06 -7.92 10.79
C ASN A 162 -11.58 -6.71 9.97
N GLN A 163 -10.34 -6.28 10.18
CA GLN A 163 -9.70 -5.18 9.45
C GLN A 163 -8.83 -5.67 8.30
N SER A 164 -8.63 -7.00 8.19
CA SER A 164 -7.75 -7.58 7.20
C SER A 164 -8.31 -7.50 5.78
N PHE A 165 -7.42 -7.48 4.80
CA PHE A 165 -7.74 -7.48 3.37
C PHE A 165 -7.98 -8.89 2.83
N ARG A 166 -8.90 -9.02 1.87
CA ARG A 166 -9.07 -10.17 0.99
C ARG A 166 -9.22 -9.68 -0.45
N GLY A 167 -8.46 -10.26 -1.39
CA GLY A 167 -8.47 -9.85 -2.79
C GLY A 167 -7.07 -9.76 -3.37
N GLU A 168 -6.86 -8.83 -4.29
CA GLU A 168 -5.60 -8.64 -4.98
C GLU A 168 -5.08 -7.20 -4.83
N ILE A 169 -3.77 -7.05 -4.63
CA ILE A 169 -3.07 -5.75 -4.61
C ILE A 169 -1.92 -5.80 -5.62
N SER A 170 -1.74 -4.71 -6.37
CA SER A 170 -0.63 -4.55 -7.31
C SER A 170 -0.18 -3.09 -7.45
N ASP A 171 0.93 -2.89 -8.16
CA ASP A 171 1.46 -1.58 -8.55
C ASP A 171 1.63 -0.62 -7.37
N VAL A 172 2.20 -1.14 -6.27
CA VAL A 172 2.45 -0.35 -5.05
C VAL A 172 3.70 0.50 -5.24
N HIS A 173 3.52 1.81 -5.23
CA HIS A 173 4.59 2.79 -5.32
C HIS A 173 4.45 3.85 -4.24
N MET A 174 5.57 4.32 -3.70
CA MET A 174 5.61 5.43 -2.76
C MET A 174 6.73 6.40 -3.11
N TRP A 175 6.46 7.68 -2.95
CA TRP A 175 7.40 8.78 -3.10
C TRP A 175 7.46 9.61 -1.83
N ASP A 176 8.60 10.21 -1.55
CA ASP A 176 8.83 11.13 -0.42
C ASP A 176 8.47 12.59 -0.75
N TYR A 177 7.68 12.80 -1.79
CA TYR A 177 7.17 14.10 -2.23
C TYR A 177 5.78 13.99 -2.84
N VAL A 178 5.08 15.14 -2.94
CA VAL A 178 3.78 15.24 -3.60
C VAL A 178 3.98 15.22 -5.12
N LEU A 179 3.33 14.29 -5.81
CA LEU A 179 3.37 14.23 -7.27
C LEU A 179 2.56 15.36 -7.91
N SER A 180 3.08 15.92 -9.01
CA SER A 180 2.29 16.81 -9.86
C SER A 180 1.16 16.03 -10.58
N PRO A 181 0.09 16.72 -11.06
CA PRO A 181 -0.98 16.07 -11.80
C PRO A 181 -0.49 15.26 -13.01
N GLU A 182 0.51 15.77 -13.74
CA GLU A 182 1.10 15.09 -14.91
C GLU A 182 1.81 13.79 -14.50
N LYS A 183 2.56 13.80 -13.38
CA LYS A 183 3.19 12.59 -12.83
C LYS A 183 2.14 11.61 -12.31
N MET A 184 1.07 12.12 -11.69
CA MET A 184 -0.03 11.28 -11.22
C MET A 184 -0.69 10.52 -12.37
N GLN A 185 -0.88 11.14 -13.54
CA GLN A 185 -1.36 10.47 -14.73
C GLN A 185 -0.39 9.41 -15.24
N LYS A 186 0.92 9.66 -15.23
CA LYS A 186 1.93 8.66 -15.59
C LYS A 186 1.90 7.45 -14.65
N VAL A 187 1.71 7.65 -13.34
CA VAL A 187 1.53 6.55 -12.38
C VAL A 187 0.27 5.75 -12.70
N HIS A 188 -0.83 6.43 -13.03
CA HIS A 188 -2.06 5.76 -13.43
C HIS A 188 -1.89 4.89 -14.69
N LEU A 189 -0.96 5.25 -15.58
CA LEU A 189 -0.60 4.48 -16.78
C LEU A 189 0.54 3.46 -16.54
N ASN A 190 1.04 3.30 -15.32
CA ASN A 190 2.21 2.48 -14.96
C ASN A 190 3.54 2.95 -15.60
N GLU A 191 3.66 4.24 -15.92
CA GLU A 191 4.84 4.82 -16.59
C GLU A 191 5.80 5.54 -15.62
N PHE A 192 5.52 5.53 -14.31
CA PHE A 192 6.32 6.27 -13.33
C PHE A 192 6.42 5.51 -12.01
N SER A 193 7.65 5.20 -11.58
CA SER A 193 7.94 4.39 -10.40
C SER A 193 8.29 5.22 -9.18
N GLY A 194 8.03 4.66 -7.97
CA GLY A 194 8.36 5.26 -6.67
C GLY A 194 9.86 5.31 -6.37
N ASN A 195 10.24 6.22 -5.48
CA ASN A 195 11.60 6.31 -4.95
C ASN A 195 11.71 5.88 -3.47
N VAL A 196 10.59 5.61 -2.81
CA VAL A 196 10.53 5.01 -1.46
C VAL A 196 10.13 3.55 -1.55
N LEU A 197 9.02 3.25 -2.25
CA LEU A 197 8.63 1.90 -2.65
C LEU A 197 8.52 1.86 -4.16
N ASN A 198 9.19 0.90 -4.79
CA ASN A 198 9.17 0.71 -6.22
C ASN A 198 8.73 -0.73 -6.54
N TRP A 199 7.55 -0.90 -7.13
CA TRP A 199 6.98 -2.20 -7.46
C TRP A 199 7.87 -3.07 -8.34
N ARG A 200 8.69 -2.44 -9.21
CA ARG A 200 9.66 -3.10 -10.10
C ARG A 200 10.95 -3.53 -9.42
N SER A 201 11.16 -3.09 -8.16
CA SER A 201 12.38 -3.38 -7.40
C SER A 201 12.05 -3.35 -5.89
N LEU A 202 11.02 -4.11 -5.48
CA LEU A 202 10.51 -4.07 -4.13
C LEU A 202 11.18 -5.13 -3.25
N GLU A 203 11.67 -4.71 -2.09
CA GLU A 203 12.07 -5.62 -1.03
C GLU A 203 10.83 -5.97 -0.21
N ILE A 204 10.37 -7.24 -0.36
CA ILE A 204 9.10 -7.72 0.18
C ILE A 204 9.30 -9.03 0.94
N GLN A 205 8.60 -9.18 2.07
CA GLN A 205 8.55 -10.41 2.83
C GLN A 205 7.09 -10.89 2.97
N LYS A 206 6.88 -12.14 2.59
CA LYS A 206 5.61 -12.83 2.72
C LYS A 206 5.45 -13.47 4.10
N LYS A 207 4.25 -13.35 4.68
CA LYS A 207 3.82 -14.04 5.90
C LYS A 207 2.43 -14.66 5.71
N GLY A 208 2.23 -15.85 6.30
CA GLY A 208 0.95 -16.58 6.19
C GLY A 208 0.65 -17.12 4.79
N ASP A 209 -0.63 -17.19 4.46
CA ASP A 209 -1.18 -17.88 3.27
C ASP A 209 -1.37 -16.97 2.05
N VAL A 210 -0.58 -15.91 1.93
CA VAL A 210 -0.61 -15.00 0.77
C VAL A 210 0.20 -15.55 -0.40
N LEU A 211 -0.14 -15.13 -1.64
CA LEU A 211 0.50 -15.61 -2.87
C LEU A 211 1.01 -14.43 -3.70
N ILE A 212 1.96 -14.69 -4.59
CA ILE A 212 2.42 -13.77 -5.63
C ILE A 212 2.20 -14.48 -6.97
N GLU A 213 1.27 -13.97 -7.78
CA GLU A 213 0.85 -14.59 -9.02
C GLU A 213 0.92 -13.61 -10.21
N PRO A 214 0.99 -14.10 -11.44
CA PRO A 214 0.87 -13.25 -12.62
C PRO A 214 -0.44 -12.45 -12.61
N LYS A 215 -0.37 -11.16 -12.95
CA LYS A 215 -1.54 -10.29 -13.05
C LYS A 215 -2.47 -10.74 -14.17
N ILE A 216 -3.74 -10.96 -13.85
CA ILE A 216 -4.76 -11.27 -14.84
C ILE A 216 -5.37 -9.95 -15.33
N LEU A 217 -4.95 -9.49 -16.51
CA LEU A 217 -5.52 -8.33 -17.15
C LEU A 217 -6.88 -8.69 -17.76
N SER A 218 -7.96 -8.02 -17.35
CA SER A 218 -9.25 -8.16 -18.03
C SER A 218 -9.15 -7.63 -19.47
N ARG A 219 -9.91 -8.21 -20.41
CA ARG A 219 -9.93 -7.75 -21.82
C ARG A 219 -10.25 -6.26 -21.98
N SER A 220 -10.97 -5.66 -21.02
CA SER A 220 -11.34 -4.25 -21.01
C SER A 220 -10.12 -3.30 -20.86
N SER A 221 -9.09 -3.70 -20.15
CA SER A 221 -7.88 -2.88 -20.01
C SER A 221 -7.00 -2.88 -21.26
N ARG A 222 -7.04 -3.94 -22.08
CA ARG A 222 -6.30 -4.00 -23.36
C ARG A 222 -6.88 -3.07 -24.43
N MET A 223 -8.19 -2.82 -24.44
CA MET A 223 -8.80 -1.95 -25.48
C MET A 223 -8.57 -0.45 -25.25
N LYS A 224 -8.35 0.00 -24.01
CA LYS A 224 -8.05 1.41 -23.75
C LYS A 224 -6.67 1.85 -24.28
N ASN A 225 -5.72 0.90 -24.43
CA ASN A 225 -4.39 1.19 -24.97
C ASN A 225 -4.30 1.13 -26.50
N VAL A 226 -5.33 0.69 -27.21
CA VAL A 226 -5.34 0.57 -28.69
C VAL A 226 -6.04 1.74 -29.38
N CYS A 227 -6.80 2.57 -28.66
CA CYS A 227 -7.50 3.73 -29.23
C CYS A 227 -6.81 5.09 -28.97
N ALA A 228 -5.54 5.09 -28.59
CA ALA A 228 -4.73 6.29 -28.44
C ALA A 228 -3.61 6.30 -29.50
N ILE A 229 -3.99 6.31 -30.78
CA ILE A 229 -3.13 6.66 -31.93
C ILE A 229 -3.83 7.78 -32.72
#